data_2bdaf97c52d3a22ef893ffef12335363
#
_entry.id   2bdaf97c52d3a22ef893ffef12335363
#
_cell.length_a   1.000
_cell.length_b   1.000
_cell.length_c   1.000
_cell.angle_alpha   90.00
_cell.angle_beta   90.00
_cell.angle_gamma   90.00
#
_symmetry.space_group_name_H-M   'P 1'
#
loop_
_entity.id
_entity.type
_entity.pdbx_description
1 polymer ?
#
loop_
_entity_poly.entity_id
_entity_poly.type
_entity_poly.pdbx_seq_one_letter_code
_entity_poly.pdbx_strand_id
1 'polypeptide(L)'
;MTIRAGEFSIPYCYEGVEGLSVTVEDGTFEITAYDDGFNAAGGADSSGFGGRGDPFAASADSFITINGGTITIVANGDCLDSNGDLTINSGTLDLTCNGNGNTALDCSGSYTNNGGSVTTNDGSESNPGGMGGGRPGGK
;
A
#
# COMPACT_ATOMS: atom_id res chain seq x y z
N MET A 1 1.44 -3.92 12.73
CA MET A 1 0.59 -5.11 12.51
C MET A 1 1.36 -6.13 11.71
N THR A 2 1.33 -7.37 12.13
CA THR A 2 2.00 -8.45 11.39
C THR A 2 0.97 -9.54 11.11
N ILE A 3 0.87 -9.93 9.85
CA ILE A 3 -0.04 -10.99 9.43
C ILE A 3 0.84 -12.16 8.99
N ARG A 4 0.74 -13.27 9.69
CA ARG A 4 1.62 -14.40 9.44
C ARG A 4 1.05 -15.42 8.47
N ALA A 5 -0.25 -15.54 8.40
CA ALA A 5 -0.90 -16.51 7.52
C ALA A 5 -2.40 -16.28 7.56
N GLY A 6 -3.11 -16.97 6.71
CA GLY A 6 -4.56 -16.97 6.70
C GLY A 6 -5.12 -16.66 5.33
N GLU A 7 -6.45 -16.80 5.23
CA GLU A 7 -7.16 -16.42 4.03
C GLU A 7 -8.10 -15.29 4.37
N PHE A 8 -8.01 -14.20 3.64
CA PHE A 8 -8.79 -13.02 3.94
C PHE A 8 -9.58 -12.63 2.70
N SER A 9 -10.88 -12.62 2.84
CA SER A 9 -11.77 -12.20 1.77
C SER A 9 -12.52 -10.98 2.27
N ILE A 10 -12.21 -9.83 1.71
CA ILE A 10 -12.82 -8.57 2.11
C ILE A 10 -13.49 -8.00 0.87
N PRO A 11 -14.73 -8.43 0.62
CA PRO A 11 -15.37 -8.11 -0.66
C PRO A 11 -15.77 -6.66 -0.80
N TYR A 12 -15.82 -5.92 0.29
CA TYR A 12 -16.09 -4.51 0.20
C TYR A 12 -15.71 -3.84 1.51
N CYS A 13 -14.92 -2.80 1.42
CA CYS A 13 -14.48 -2.07 2.60
C CYS A 13 -14.09 -0.66 2.20
N TYR A 14 -13.88 0.19 3.17
CA TYR A 14 -13.32 1.49 2.87
C TYR A 14 -11.80 1.34 2.75
N GLU A 15 -11.16 0.78 3.78
CA GLU A 15 -9.75 0.41 3.70
C GLU A 15 -9.62 -1.03 4.17
N GLY A 16 -8.86 -1.82 3.44
CA GLY A 16 -8.81 -3.25 3.72
C GLY A 16 -8.01 -3.59 4.96
N VAL A 17 -6.76 -3.19 4.99
CA VAL A 17 -5.88 -3.44 6.13
C VAL A 17 -5.21 -2.13 6.47
N GLU A 18 -5.36 -1.71 7.71
CA GLU A 18 -4.84 -0.42 8.11
C GLU A 18 -4.08 -0.55 9.41
N GLY A 19 -2.95 0.10 9.51
CA GLY A 19 -2.15 0.09 10.72
C GLY A 19 -1.06 1.13 10.67
N LEU A 20 -0.35 1.29 11.78
CA LEU A 20 0.82 2.15 11.80
C LEU A 20 1.84 1.62 10.80
N SER A 21 2.06 0.34 10.84
CA SER A 21 2.87 -0.36 9.85
C SER A 21 2.26 -1.73 9.61
N VAL A 22 2.54 -2.31 8.47
CA VAL A 22 1.96 -3.60 8.08
C VAL A 22 3.07 -4.49 7.55
N THR A 23 3.16 -5.70 8.10
CA THR A 23 4.07 -6.72 7.60
C THR A 23 3.25 -7.96 7.28
N VAL A 24 3.38 -8.48 6.06
CA VAL A 24 2.72 -9.71 5.65
C VAL A 24 3.78 -10.77 5.45
N GLU A 25 3.73 -11.81 6.27
CA GLU A 25 4.65 -12.93 6.14
C GLU A 25 4.15 -13.91 5.09
N ASP A 26 2.85 -14.14 5.08
CA ASP A 26 2.22 -15.08 4.17
C ASP A 26 0.72 -14.87 4.24
N GLY A 27 -0.01 -15.56 3.40
CA GLY A 27 -1.47 -15.51 3.42
C GLY A 27 -2.03 -15.24 2.03
N THR A 28 -3.34 -15.38 1.92
CA THR A 28 -4.05 -15.11 0.67
C THR A 28 -5.06 -14.01 0.94
N PHE A 29 -5.01 -12.97 0.13
CA PHE A 29 -5.87 -11.80 0.33
C PHE A 29 -6.63 -11.49 -0.94
N GLU A 30 -7.93 -11.30 -0.83
CA GLU A 30 -8.76 -10.77 -1.90
C GLU A 30 -9.51 -9.58 -1.34
N ILE A 31 -9.17 -8.40 -1.77
CA ILE A 31 -9.69 -7.17 -1.17
C ILE A 31 -10.25 -6.26 -2.27
N THR A 32 -11.46 -5.76 -2.04
CA THR A 32 -12.01 -4.68 -2.86
C THR A 32 -12.25 -3.50 -1.93
N ALA A 33 -11.55 -2.41 -2.16
CA ALA A 33 -11.59 -1.27 -1.27
C ALA A 33 -12.08 -0.03 -1.99
N TYR A 34 -12.87 0.77 -1.28
CA TYR A 34 -13.32 2.03 -1.82
C TYR A 34 -12.18 3.05 -1.79
N ASP A 35 -11.31 2.95 -0.82
CA ASP A 35 -10.13 3.80 -0.71
C ASP A 35 -8.92 2.88 -0.88
N ASP A 36 -8.08 2.72 0.11
CA ASP A 36 -6.84 1.98 -0.05
C ASP A 36 -7.00 0.51 0.31
N GLY A 37 -6.25 -0.36 -0.36
CA GLY A 37 -6.22 -1.76 0.01
C GLY A 37 -5.49 -1.97 1.32
N PHE A 38 -4.21 -1.62 1.36
CA PHE A 38 -3.40 -1.62 2.57
C PHE A 38 -2.98 -0.19 2.81
N ASN A 39 -3.12 0.27 4.02
CA ASN A 39 -2.76 1.64 4.37
C ASN A 39 -1.93 1.67 5.63
N ALA A 40 -0.66 2.01 5.51
CA ALA A 40 0.23 2.21 6.64
C ALA A 40 0.42 3.71 6.81
N ALA A 41 -0.45 4.29 7.60
CA ALA A 41 -0.55 5.74 7.70
C ALA A 41 0.29 6.35 8.81
N GLY A 42 1.00 5.52 9.56
CA GLY A 42 1.86 6.06 10.59
C GLY A 42 1.10 6.77 11.69
N GLY A 43 -0.17 6.44 11.86
CA GLY A 43 -0.97 7.13 12.85
C GLY A 43 -1.46 8.49 12.41
N ALA A 44 -1.11 8.90 11.21
CA ALA A 44 -1.47 10.22 10.72
C ALA A 44 -2.72 10.10 9.87
N ASP A 45 -3.81 9.77 10.50
CA ASP A 45 -5.04 9.56 9.80
C ASP A 45 -5.80 10.86 9.76
N SER A 46 -5.96 11.41 8.59
CA SER A 46 -6.61 12.70 8.45
C SER A 46 -8.11 12.61 8.61
N SER A 47 -8.67 11.41 8.68
CA SER A 47 -10.09 11.30 8.86
C SER A 47 -10.49 11.63 10.30
N GLY A 48 -9.55 11.63 11.21
CA GLY A 48 -9.87 11.94 12.58
C GLY A 48 -9.57 13.37 12.88
N PHE A 49 -9.15 13.66 14.09
CA PHE A 49 -8.90 15.01 14.41
C PHE A 49 -7.56 15.23 14.22
N GLY A 50 -7.02 14.76 13.49
CA GLY A 50 -5.84 14.99 13.23
C GLY A 50 -5.38 16.23 13.25
N GLY A 51 -5.19 16.73 12.52
CA GLY A 51 -4.73 17.92 12.53
C GLY A 51 -3.36 18.08 12.82
N ARG A 52 -2.64 17.20 13.11
CA ARG A 52 -1.45 17.44 13.48
C ARG A 52 -0.51 17.04 12.52
N GLY A 53 0.42 17.56 12.20
CA GLY A 53 1.47 17.20 11.33
C GLY A 53 1.01 17.17 9.91
N ASP A 54 1.90 16.83 9.04
CA ASP A 54 1.62 16.71 7.61
C ASP A 54 1.32 15.25 7.31
N PRO A 55 0.09 14.92 6.94
CA PRO A 55 -0.24 13.52 6.69
C PRO A 55 0.46 12.93 5.49
N PHE A 56 1.09 13.77 4.66
CA PHE A 56 1.81 13.25 3.51
C PHE A 56 3.30 13.14 3.74
N ALA A 57 3.78 13.54 4.90
CA ALA A 57 5.21 13.43 5.18
C ALA A 57 5.57 11.97 5.45
N ALA A 58 6.75 11.59 5.05
CA ALA A 58 7.24 10.26 5.33
C ALA A 58 7.38 10.08 6.83
N SER A 59 7.16 8.88 7.29
CA SER A 59 7.26 8.53 8.69
C SER A 59 8.16 7.33 8.85
N ALA A 60 9.16 7.43 9.70
CA ALA A 60 10.08 6.33 9.94
C ALA A 60 9.40 5.14 10.61
N ASP A 61 8.28 5.40 11.29
CA ASP A 61 7.57 4.32 11.96
C ASP A 61 6.55 3.64 11.10
N SER A 62 6.30 4.17 9.89
CA SER A 62 5.30 3.63 9.01
C SER A 62 5.99 2.88 7.88
N PHE A 63 5.52 1.71 7.57
CA PHE A 63 6.05 0.96 6.45
C PHE A 63 5.09 -0.16 6.07
N ILE A 64 5.22 -0.64 4.83
CA ILE A 64 4.58 -1.88 4.41
C ILE A 64 5.70 -2.79 3.94
N THR A 65 5.75 -3.99 4.50
CA THR A 65 6.72 -5.00 4.09
C THR A 65 5.96 -6.28 3.75
N ILE A 66 6.15 -6.76 2.52
CA ILE A 66 5.52 -7.98 2.06
C ILE A 66 6.62 -9.03 1.90
N ASN A 67 6.56 -10.06 2.72
CA ASN A 67 7.55 -11.13 2.71
C ASN A 67 7.04 -12.38 2.02
N GLY A 68 5.78 -12.41 1.65
CA GLY A 68 5.22 -13.57 0.94
C GLY A 68 3.72 -13.42 0.80
N GLY A 69 3.10 -14.45 0.28
CA GLY A 69 1.66 -14.51 0.15
C GLY A 69 1.17 -14.20 -1.24
N THR A 70 -0.15 -14.29 -1.40
CA THR A 70 -0.81 -13.98 -2.66
C THR A 70 -1.83 -12.88 -2.36
N ILE A 71 -1.65 -11.72 -2.96
CA ILE A 71 -2.45 -10.55 -2.61
C ILE A 71 -3.10 -10.01 -3.87
N THR A 72 -4.41 -10.00 -3.89
CA THR A 72 -5.19 -9.45 -4.99
C THR A 72 -6.02 -8.30 -4.46
N ILE A 73 -5.82 -7.12 -4.99
CA ILE A 73 -6.52 -5.92 -4.53
C ILE A 73 -7.09 -5.17 -5.71
N VAL A 74 -8.33 -4.74 -5.57
CA VAL A 74 -8.97 -3.78 -6.46
C VAL A 74 -9.36 -2.61 -5.59
N ALA A 75 -8.82 -1.45 -5.86
CA ALA A 75 -9.02 -0.28 -5.00
C ALA A 75 -9.32 0.96 -5.83
N ASN A 76 -10.09 1.88 -5.26
CA ASN A 76 -10.28 3.18 -5.87
C ASN A 76 -9.23 4.17 -5.36
N GLY A 77 -8.69 3.93 -4.19
CA GLY A 77 -7.48 4.62 -3.74
C GLY A 77 -6.27 3.85 -4.19
N ASP A 78 -5.22 3.87 -3.40
CA ASP A 78 -4.02 3.11 -3.72
C ASP A 78 -4.19 1.67 -3.27
N CYS A 79 -3.57 0.74 -3.98
CA CYS A 79 -3.63 -0.64 -3.51
C CYS A 79 -2.76 -0.83 -2.28
N LEU A 80 -1.54 -0.32 -2.32
CA LEU A 80 -0.65 -0.31 -1.16
C LEU A 80 -0.18 1.12 -0.95
N ASP A 81 -0.53 1.69 0.18
CA ASP A 81 -0.20 3.08 0.49
C ASP A 81 0.60 3.11 1.77
N SER A 82 1.85 3.51 1.69
CA SER A 82 2.72 3.61 2.86
C SER A 82 3.19 5.02 3.06
N ASN A 83 3.04 5.53 4.28
CA ASN A 83 3.60 6.82 4.62
C ASN A 83 5.11 6.75 4.89
N GLY A 84 5.68 5.59 4.79
CA GLY A 84 7.12 5.39 4.88
C GLY A 84 7.59 4.54 3.73
N ASP A 85 8.37 3.52 4.02
CA ASP A 85 8.92 2.66 2.99
C ASP A 85 7.94 1.58 2.57
N LEU A 86 8.11 1.09 1.37
CA LEU A 86 7.35 -0.03 0.84
C LEU A 86 8.37 -1.05 0.32
N THR A 87 8.39 -2.21 0.93
CA THR A 87 9.36 -3.25 0.59
C THR A 87 8.61 -4.54 0.25
N ILE A 88 8.92 -5.11 -0.91
CA ILE A 88 8.34 -6.39 -1.32
C ILE A 88 9.49 -7.35 -1.49
N ASN A 89 9.60 -8.32 -0.59
CA ASN A 89 10.69 -9.28 -0.63
C ASN A 89 10.31 -10.54 -1.39
N SER A 90 9.03 -10.88 -1.40
CA SER A 90 8.55 -12.08 -2.07
C SER A 90 7.03 -11.96 -2.17
N GLY A 91 6.41 -12.91 -2.83
CA GLY A 91 4.96 -12.98 -2.94
C GLY A 91 4.48 -12.70 -4.35
N THR A 92 3.19 -12.85 -4.55
CA THR A 92 2.54 -12.58 -5.83
C THR A 92 1.44 -11.58 -5.59
N LEU A 93 1.59 -10.41 -6.19
CA LEU A 93 0.66 -9.30 -5.97
C LEU A 93 0.03 -8.93 -7.30
N ASP A 94 -1.31 -8.89 -7.32
CA ASP A 94 -2.08 -8.48 -8.48
C ASP A 94 -2.93 -7.29 -8.05
N LEU A 95 -2.57 -6.12 -8.49
CA LEU A 95 -3.09 -4.88 -7.94
C LEU A 95 -3.73 -4.04 -9.04
N THR A 96 -4.99 -3.67 -8.83
CA THR A 96 -5.73 -2.85 -9.78
C THR A 96 -6.17 -1.57 -9.07
N CYS A 97 -5.72 -0.44 -9.55
CA CYS A 97 -6.11 0.86 -9.04
C CYS A 97 -7.04 1.52 -10.06
N ASN A 98 -8.25 1.82 -9.64
CA ASN A 98 -9.25 2.40 -10.53
C ASN A 98 -9.48 3.88 -10.30
N GLY A 99 -8.88 4.46 -9.29
CA GLY A 99 -9.15 5.85 -8.96
C GLY A 99 -8.24 6.81 -9.69
N ASN A 100 -8.78 7.97 -10.02
CA ASN A 100 -7.97 9.02 -10.63
C ASN A 100 -7.06 9.62 -9.58
N GLY A 101 -5.82 9.85 -9.94
CA GLY A 101 -4.88 10.47 -9.02
C GLY A 101 -4.28 9.52 -8.01
N ASN A 102 -4.61 8.25 -8.12
CA ASN A 102 -4.08 7.23 -7.22
C ASN A 102 -3.24 6.25 -8.02
N THR A 103 -2.43 5.47 -7.32
CA THR A 103 -1.61 4.47 -7.97
C THR A 103 -1.69 3.16 -7.20
N ALA A 104 -1.42 2.06 -7.88
CA ALA A 104 -1.46 0.76 -7.21
C ALA A 104 -0.43 0.71 -6.09
N LEU A 105 0.75 1.27 -6.31
CA LEU A 105 1.78 1.36 -5.28
C LEU A 105 2.08 2.83 -5.01
N ASP A 106 2.05 3.21 -3.75
CA ASP A 106 2.34 4.57 -3.34
C ASP A 106 3.11 4.53 -2.04
N CYS A 107 4.20 5.25 -1.96
CA CYS A 107 4.96 5.34 -0.72
C CYS A 107 5.62 6.71 -0.63
N SER A 108 5.73 7.20 0.58
CA SER A 108 6.41 8.48 0.82
C SER A 108 7.90 8.30 1.04
N GLY A 109 8.32 7.10 1.34
CA GLY A 109 9.73 6.77 1.51
C GLY A 109 10.27 6.06 0.29
N SER A 110 11.01 5.00 0.51
CA SER A 110 11.67 4.25 -0.56
C SER A 110 10.88 3.01 -0.93
N TYR A 111 10.88 2.71 -2.21
CA TYR A 111 10.28 1.47 -2.71
C TYR A 111 11.39 0.50 -3.08
N THR A 112 11.28 -0.73 -2.61
CA THR A 112 12.25 -1.76 -2.93
C THR A 112 11.52 -3.06 -3.21
N ASN A 113 11.83 -3.69 -4.33
CA ASN A 113 11.31 -5.03 -4.63
C ASN A 113 12.50 -5.96 -4.79
N ASN A 114 12.63 -6.88 -3.84
CA ASN A 114 13.77 -7.80 -3.80
C ASN A 114 13.46 -9.15 -4.43
N GLY A 115 12.23 -9.42 -4.79
CA GLY A 115 11.91 -10.71 -5.40
C GLY A 115 10.44 -11.00 -5.56
N GLY A 116 9.58 -10.06 -5.27
CA GLY A 116 8.15 -10.28 -5.44
C GLY A 116 7.72 -10.13 -6.90
N SER A 117 6.64 -10.81 -7.24
CA SER A 117 6.03 -10.68 -8.55
C SER A 117 4.86 -9.72 -8.42
N VAL A 118 4.99 -8.55 -9.00
CA VAL A 118 3.99 -7.49 -8.85
C VAL A 118 3.45 -7.12 -10.21
N THR A 119 2.13 -7.20 -10.34
CA THR A 119 1.44 -6.81 -11.56
C THR A 119 0.47 -5.70 -11.20
N THR A 120 0.52 -4.60 -11.94
CA THR A 120 -0.41 -3.49 -11.73
C THR A 120 -1.05 -3.12 -13.05
N ASN A 121 -2.11 -2.33 -12.97
CA ASN A 121 -2.74 -1.82 -14.17
C ASN A 121 -2.23 -0.42 -14.55
N ASP A 122 -1.30 0.14 -13.78
CA ASP A 122 -0.86 1.51 -14.03
C ASP A 122 0.66 1.66 -14.10
N GLY A 123 1.41 0.56 -13.99
CA GLY A 123 2.87 0.63 -14.10
C GLY A 123 3.57 1.10 -12.85
N SER A 124 2.85 1.26 -11.75
CA SER A 124 3.47 1.80 -10.55
C SER A 124 4.49 0.86 -9.93
N GLU A 125 4.51 -0.41 -10.34
CA GLU A 125 5.55 -1.30 -9.86
C GLU A 125 6.94 -0.86 -10.36
N SER A 126 6.97 -0.06 -11.42
CA SER A 126 8.23 0.49 -11.90
C SER A 126 8.41 1.95 -11.47
N ASN A 127 7.35 2.60 -11.07
CA ASN A 127 7.40 4.00 -10.74
C ASN A 127 6.28 4.34 -9.76
N PRO A 128 6.43 3.97 -8.49
CA PRO A 128 5.39 4.20 -7.51
C PRO A 128 5.05 5.67 -7.36
N GLY A 129 3.79 5.95 -7.12
CA GLY A 129 3.37 7.29 -6.83
C GLY A 129 3.82 7.72 -5.45
N GLY A 130 3.82 9.02 -5.20
CA GLY A 130 4.16 9.53 -3.88
C GLY A 130 5.61 9.48 -3.51
N MET A 131 6.46 8.88 -4.33
CA MET A 131 7.86 8.89 -4.04
C MET A 131 8.36 10.28 -4.19
N GLY A 132 9.14 10.60 -3.28
CA GLY A 132 9.57 11.95 -3.18
C GLY A 132 9.97 12.51 -4.43
N GLY A 133 10.05 13.66 -4.44
CA GLY A 133 10.55 14.40 -5.42
C GLY A 133 10.08 14.05 -6.71
N GLY A 134 9.79 13.28 -6.78
CA GLY A 134 9.52 13.05 -7.81
C GLY A 134 8.83 13.19 -8.76
N ARG A 135 8.40 13.18 -8.83
CA ARG A 135 7.86 12.97 -9.66
C ARG A 135 7.27 13.50 -10.53
N PRO A 136 7.41 13.73 -11.16
CA PRO A 136 6.93 14.44 -12.02
C PRO A 136 5.97 13.82 -12.67
N GLY A 137 5.48 14.05 -12.62
CA GLY A 137 4.70 13.64 -13.15
C GLY A 137 4.52 12.78 -13.82
N GLY A 138 4.55 12.52 -13.74
CA GLY A 138 4.51 11.82 -14.17
C GLY A 138 4.21 11.12 -14.41
N LYS A 139 4.13 11.10 -14.15
CA LYS A 139 4.02 10.51 -14.26
C LYS A 139 3.94 10.25 -14.50
#